data_a5187e0b7863dd5f5c0a34dd0972cd7d
#
_entry.id   a5187e0b7863dd5f5c0a34dd0972cd7d
#
_cell.length_a   1.000
_cell.length_b   1.000
_cell.length_c   1.000
_cell.angle_alpha   90.00
_cell.angle_beta   90.00
_cell.angle_gamma   90.00
#
_symmetry.space_group_name_H-M   'P 1'
#
loop_
_entity.id
_entity.type
_entity.pdbx_description
1 polymer ?
#
loop_
_entity_poly.entity_id
_entity_poly.type
_entity_poly.pdbx_seq_one_letter_code
_entity_poly.pdbx_strand_id
1 'polypeptide(L)'
;MRKLLMIAATALLACPVLADVQVATLRGPMSLAESDKAPPIAKTMNRDIRQVRNYPEQPPIIPHKIDDYQIDLNANQCMTCHSRKAIEISQAPMVSITHFMDRDSQFLATISPRRYFCTQCHVPATDARPLVENTFVDVDDVLDYLQRSGGDN
;
A
#
# COMPACT_ATOMS: atom_id res chain seq x y z
N MET A 1 56.26 -12.60 -47.46
CA MET A 1 55.86 -13.11 -46.13
C MET A 1 55.44 -12.00 -45.11
N ARG A 2 56.12 -10.85 -45.09
CA ARG A 2 55.79 -9.77 -44.12
C ARG A 2 54.41 -9.10 -44.35
N LYS A 3 53.92 -9.01 -45.59
CA LYS A 3 52.63 -8.42 -45.93
C LYS A 3 51.43 -9.33 -45.64
N LEU A 4 51.60 -10.64 -45.66
CA LEU A 4 50.57 -11.61 -45.27
C LEU A 4 50.35 -11.67 -43.77
N LEU A 5 51.38 -11.42 -42.95
CA LEU A 5 51.27 -11.36 -41.52
C LEU A 5 50.49 -10.10 -41.00
N MET A 6 50.59 -8.98 -41.73
CA MET A 6 49.83 -7.77 -41.37
C MET A 6 48.32 -7.90 -41.67
N ILE A 7 47.93 -8.65 -42.68
CA ILE A 7 46.50 -8.85 -43.02
C ILE A 7 45.88 -9.84 -42.03
N ALA A 8 46.61 -10.82 -41.49
CA ALA A 8 46.10 -11.71 -40.48
C ALA A 8 45.94 -11.03 -39.08
N ALA A 9 46.77 -10.05 -38.77
CA ALA A 9 46.70 -9.30 -37.51
C ALA A 9 45.53 -8.31 -37.49
N THR A 10 45.12 -7.75 -38.61
CA THR A 10 43.96 -6.84 -38.69
C THR A 10 42.64 -7.58 -38.73
N ALA A 11 42.58 -8.83 -39.17
CA ALA A 11 41.33 -9.62 -39.15
C ALA A 11 40.95 -10.10 -37.75
N LEU A 12 41.89 -10.18 -36.79
CA LEU A 12 41.61 -10.58 -35.42
C LEU A 12 41.02 -9.43 -34.54
N LEU A 13 41.11 -8.17 -34.99
CA LEU A 13 40.62 -7.00 -34.23
C LEU A 13 39.21 -6.61 -34.58
N ALA A 14 38.57 -7.24 -35.55
CA ALA A 14 37.19 -7.00 -35.93
C ALA A 14 36.24 -8.06 -35.36
N CYS A 15 36.40 -8.41 -34.10
CA CYS A 15 35.37 -9.14 -33.39
C CYS A 15 34.27 -8.10 -33.01
N PRO A 16 33.07 -8.15 -33.62
CA PRO A 16 32.00 -7.28 -33.17
C PRO A 16 31.70 -7.66 -31.72
N VAL A 17 32.03 -6.77 -30.82
CA VAL A 17 31.48 -6.85 -29.45
C VAL A 17 29.98 -6.63 -29.60
N LEU A 18 29.26 -7.72 -29.80
CA LEU A 18 27.81 -7.72 -29.58
C LEU A 18 27.62 -7.48 -28.07
N ALA A 19 27.64 -6.22 -27.71
CA ALA A 19 27.12 -5.82 -26.41
C ALA A 19 25.61 -6.13 -26.45
N ASP A 20 25.24 -7.28 -25.94
CA ASP A 20 23.85 -7.61 -25.65
C ASP A 20 23.40 -6.65 -24.53
N VAL A 21 22.92 -5.50 -24.95
CA VAL A 21 22.29 -4.54 -24.04
C VAL A 21 20.99 -5.17 -23.60
N GLN A 22 21.06 -5.99 -22.58
CA GLN A 22 19.87 -6.47 -21.89
C GLN A 22 19.20 -5.27 -21.21
N VAL A 23 18.26 -4.66 -21.92
CA VAL A 23 17.38 -3.66 -21.31
C VAL A 23 16.52 -4.38 -20.30
N ALA A 24 16.79 -4.13 -19.02
CA ALA A 24 15.94 -4.64 -17.95
C ALA A 24 14.53 -4.05 -18.11
N THR A 25 13.58 -4.89 -18.46
CA THR A 25 12.17 -4.52 -18.56
C THR A 25 11.41 -5.16 -17.40
N LEU A 26 10.30 -4.57 -16.99
CA LEU A 26 9.39 -5.17 -16.00
C LEU A 26 8.85 -6.54 -16.45
N ARG A 27 9.00 -6.83 -17.74
CA ARG A 27 8.58 -8.07 -18.37
C ARG A 27 9.64 -9.19 -18.27
N GLY A 28 10.87 -8.85 -17.91
CA GLY A 28 11.99 -9.80 -17.90
C GLY A 28 12.35 -10.29 -19.31
N PRO A 29 12.81 -11.54 -19.47
CA PRO A 29 13.29 -12.09 -20.74
C PRO A 29 12.18 -12.55 -21.70
N MET A 30 10.90 -12.30 -21.37
CA MET A 30 9.79 -12.80 -22.16
C MET A 30 9.66 -12.07 -23.49
N SER A 31 9.30 -12.82 -24.53
CA SER A 31 8.98 -12.29 -25.85
C SER A 31 7.77 -11.36 -25.79
N LEU A 32 7.76 -10.31 -26.63
CA LEU A 32 6.59 -9.44 -26.80
C LEU A 32 5.36 -10.15 -27.36
N ALA A 33 5.56 -11.28 -28.06
CA ALA A 33 4.49 -12.10 -28.61
C ALA A 33 3.82 -13.01 -27.57
N GLU A 34 4.41 -13.17 -26.39
CA GLU A 34 3.90 -14.00 -25.32
C GLU A 34 3.24 -13.13 -24.25
N SER A 35 2.15 -13.62 -23.69
CA SER A 35 1.53 -13.00 -22.51
C SER A 35 2.08 -13.64 -21.25
N ASP A 36 2.50 -12.81 -20.28
CA ASP A 36 2.91 -13.31 -18.98
C ASP A 36 1.70 -13.90 -18.25
N LYS A 37 1.96 -14.91 -17.42
CA LYS A 37 0.94 -15.49 -16.57
C LYS A 37 0.56 -14.44 -15.52
N ALA A 38 -0.73 -14.10 -15.47
CA ALA A 38 -1.22 -13.19 -14.45
C ALA A 38 -0.86 -13.70 -13.04
N PRO A 39 -0.33 -12.85 -12.16
CA PRO A 39 -0.09 -13.23 -10.78
C PRO A 39 -1.41 -13.60 -10.09
N PRO A 40 -1.39 -14.50 -9.13
CA PRO A 40 -2.59 -14.83 -8.37
C PRO A 40 -3.10 -13.58 -7.62
N ILE A 41 -4.42 -13.42 -7.56
CA ILE A 41 -5.04 -12.36 -6.77
C ILE A 41 -4.69 -12.61 -5.30
N ALA A 42 -4.14 -11.60 -4.64
CA ALA A 42 -3.80 -11.68 -3.23
C ALA A 42 -5.06 -11.87 -2.37
N LYS A 43 -4.97 -12.73 -1.37
CA LYS A 43 -6.09 -13.01 -0.47
C LYS A 43 -6.33 -11.82 0.46
N THR A 44 -7.59 -11.50 0.72
CA THR A 44 -7.96 -10.52 1.73
C THR A 44 -7.54 -11.01 3.11
N MET A 45 -6.89 -10.16 3.88
CA MET A 45 -6.51 -10.43 5.26
C MET A 45 -7.78 -10.53 6.12
N ASN A 46 -7.89 -11.60 6.91
CA ASN A 46 -9.03 -11.82 7.81
C ASN A 46 -8.52 -12.38 9.15
N ARG A 47 -7.79 -11.54 9.86
CA ARG A 47 -7.17 -11.91 11.15
C ARG A 47 -7.85 -11.26 12.35
N ASP A 48 -8.67 -10.24 12.09
CA ASP A 48 -9.37 -9.43 13.11
C ASP A 48 -8.43 -8.83 14.18
N ILE A 49 -7.21 -8.55 13.77
CA ILE A 49 -6.17 -7.94 14.61
C ILE A 49 -5.92 -6.53 14.12
N ARG A 50 -6.05 -5.55 15.01
CA ARG A 50 -5.77 -4.15 14.71
C ARG A 50 -4.36 -3.99 14.15
N GLN A 51 -4.27 -3.31 13.00
CA GLN A 51 -3.00 -2.96 12.34
C GLN A 51 -2.48 -1.62 12.87
N VAL A 52 -1.16 -1.51 12.94
CA VAL A 52 -0.50 -0.25 13.28
C VAL A 52 -0.64 0.73 12.13
N ARG A 53 -0.83 2.00 12.43
CA ARG A 53 -0.80 3.08 11.45
C ARG A 53 0.64 3.42 11.09
N ASN A 54 0.86 3.84 9.84
CA ASN A 54 2.17 4.35 9.42
C ASN A 54 2.35 5.83 9.77
N TYR A 55 1.24 6.55 10.03
CA TYR A 55 1.23 7.95 10.47
C TYR A 55 -0.07 8.23 11.26
N PRO A 56 -0.08 9.24 12.17
CA PRO A 56 -1.18 9.46 13.11
C PRO A 56 -2.57 9.62 12.48
N GLU A 57 -2.69 10.34 11.37
CA GLU A 57 -3.95 10.63 10.68
C GLU A 57 -4.42 9.52 9.75
N GLN A 58 -3.60 8.48 9.55
CA GLN A 58 -3.98 7.36 8.68
C GLN A 58 -5.30 6.73 9.17
N PRO A 59 -6.31 6.61 8.30
CA PRO A 59 -7.49 5.82 8.64
C PRO A 59 -7.08 4.37 8.93
N PRO A 60 -7.50 3.77 10.05
CA PRO A 60 -7.17 2.39 10.36
C PRO A 60 -7.56 1.45 9.22
N ILE A 61 -6.70 0.51 8.90
CA ILE A 61 -6.97 -0.55 7.93
C ILE A 61 -8.03 -1.49 8.51
N ILE A 62 -8.89 -2.01 7.65
CA ILE A 62 -9.88 -3.02 8.04
C ILE A 62 -9.18 -4.38 8.10
N PRO A 63 -9.07 -5.02 9.29
CA PRO A 63 -8.32 -6.26 9.45
C PRO A 63 -9.15 -7.53 9.18
N HIS A 64 -10.40 -7.39 8.77
CA HIS A 64 -11.33 -8.47 8.50
C HIS A 64 -11.95 -8.33 7.11
N LYS A 65 -12.56 -9.39 6.61
CA LYS A 65 -13.30 -9.36 5.36
C LYS A 65 -14.53 -8.48 5.46
N ILE A 66 -14.80 -7.76 4.39
CA ILE A 66 -16.00 -6.93 4.20
C ILE A 66 -16.71 -7.27 2.88
N ASP A 67 -16.40 -8.44 2.32
CA ASP A 67 -17.05 -8.91 1.11
C ASP A 67 -18.57 -8.91 1.38
N ASP A 68 -19.35 -8.42 0.43
CA ASP A 68 -20.81 -8.32 0.50
C ASP A 68 -21.37 -7.35 1.57
N TYR A 69 -20.55 -6.53 2.22
CA TYR A 69 -21.05 -5.52 3.16
C TYR A 69 -21.78 -4.40 2.41
N GLN A 70 -23.07 -4.28 2.68
CA GLN A 70 -23.87 -3.22 2.12
C GLN A 70 -23.55 -1.87 2.80
N ILE A 71 -23.17 -0.89 1.98
CA ILE A 71 -23.00 0.51 2.40
C ILE A 71 -23.63 1.38 1.32
N ASP A 72 -24.84 1.85 1.58
CA ASP A 72 -25.60 2.72 0.69
C ASP A 72 -26.37 3.79 1.50
N LEU A 73 -27.25 4.53 0.86
CA LEU A 73 -28.02 5.59 1.52
C LEU A 73 -28.96 5.07 2.64
N ASN A 74 -29.37 3.82 2.58
CA ASN A 74 -30.35 3.22 3.49
C ASN A 74 -29.71 2.28 4.53
N ALA A 75 -28.52 1.76 4.24
CA ALA A 75 -27.86 0.78 5.09
C ALA A 75 -26.36 1.05 5.16
N ASN A 76 -25.80 0.84 6.35
CA ASN A 76 -24.36 0.84 6.58
C ASN A 76 -24.00 -0.32 7.50
N GLN A 77 -23.57 -1.42 6.92
CA GLN A 77 -23.30 -2.65 7.65
C GLN A 77 -22.14 -2.52 8.64
N CYS A 78 -21.19 -1.62 8.41
CA CYS A 78 -20.11 -1.37 9.36
C CYS A 78 -20.67 -0.90 10.72
N MET A 79 -21.75 -0.10 10.69
CA MET A 79 -22.38 0.44 11.89
C MET A 79 -23.14 -0.60 12.72
N THR A 80 -23.42 -1.77 12.18
CA THR A 80 -24.06 -2.85 12.94
C THR A 80 -23.14 -3.38 14.05
N CYS A 81 -21.81 -3.24 13.88
CA CYS A 81 -20.83 -3.63 14.88
C CYS A 81 -20.10 -2.42 15.50
N HIS A 82 -19.79 -1.38 14.70
CA HIS A 82 -18.94 -0.27 15.12
C HIS A 82 -19.71 0.93 15.73
N SER A 83 -21.04 0.88 15.76
CA SER A 83 -21.82 1.95 16.38
C SER A 83 -21.71 1.93 17.91
N ARG A 84 -21.91 3.10 18.55
CA ARG A 84 -21.94 3.23 20.02
C ARG A 84 -22.88 2.20 20.68
N LYS A 85 -24.00 1.88 20.04
CA LYS A 85 -24.97 0.93 20.59
C LYS A 85 -24.55 -0.54 20.47
N ALA A 86 -23.73 -0.84 19.48
CA ALA A 86 -23.38 -2.23 19.15
C ALA A 86 -22.10 -2.72 19.78
N ILE A 87 -21.17 -1.83 20.15
CA ILE A 87 -19.84 -2.20 20.62
C ILE A 87 -19.81 -3.10 21.85
N GLU A 88 -20.78 -2.98 22.73
CA GLU A 88 -20.86 -3.83 23.93
C GLU A 88 -21.09 -5.31 23.58
N ILE A 89 -21.83 -5.55 22.50
CA ILE A 89 -22.16 -6.90 22.02
C ILE A 89 -21.11 -7.37 21.02
N SER A 90 -20.77 -6.52 20.04
CA SER A 90 -19.88 -6.87 18.94
C SER A 90 -18.39 -6.92 19.35
N GLN A 91 -18.01 -6.25 20.43
CA GLN A 91 -16.63 -6.03 20.87
C GLN A 91 -15.75 -5.32 19.79
N ALA A 92 -16.38 -4.76 18.77
CA ALA A 92 -15.71 -3.98 17.75
C ALA A 92 -15.28 -2.59 18.30
N PRO A 93 -14.18 -2.02 17.85
CA PRO A 93 -13.80 -0.67 18.24
C PRO A 93 -14.86 0.34 17.79
N MET A 94 -15.26 1.22 18.68
CA MET A 94 -16.24 2.28 18.36
C MET A 94 -15.66 3.25 17.32
N VAL A 95 -16.51 3.74 16.44
CA VAL A 95 -16.21 4.87 15.56
C VAL A 95 -15.77 6.06 16.37
N SER A 96 -14.62 6.68 16.03
CA SER A 96 -14.07 7.80 16.79
C SER A 96 -14.99 9.02 16.75
N ILE A 97 -14.88 9.84 17.80
CA ILE A 97 -15.71 11.04 17.97
C ILE A 97 -15.63 12.02 16.79
N THR A 98 -14.47 12.06 16.10
CA THR A 98 -14.25 12.91 14.93
C THR A 98 -15.16 12.57 13.75
N HIS A 99 -15.75 11.36 13.72
CA HIS A 99 -16.71 10.97 12.69
C HIS A 99 -18.10 11.60 12.90
N PHE A 100 -18.34 12.14 14.08
CA PHE A 100 -19.60 12.84 14.42
C PHE A 100 -19.50 14.36 14.23
N MET A 101 -18.35 14.87 13.75
CA MET A 101 -18.15 16.30 13.55
C MET A 101 -18.54 16.71 12.13
N ASP A 102 -19.23 17.82 12.00
CA ASP A 102 -19.48 18.49 10.74
C ASP A 102 -18.29 19.35 10.27
N ARG A 103 -18.48 20.19 9.25
CA ARG A 103 -17.43 21.06 8.71
C ARG A 103 -17.12 22.25 9.62
N ASP A 104 -18.05 22.61 10.46
CA ASP A 104 -17.94 23.73 11.40
C ASP A 104 -17.48 23.26 12.78
N SER A 105 -16.96 22.00 12.83
CA SER A 105 -16.50 21.33 14.04
C SER A 105 -17.56 21.14 15.11
N GLN A 106 -18.85 21.18 14.74
CA GLN A 106 -19.97 20.90 15.63
C GLN A 106 -20.19 19.40 15.73
N PHE A 107 -20.48 18.92 16.95
CA PHE A 107 -20.81 17.51 17.16
C PHE A 107 -22.27 17.23 16.82
N LEU A 108 -22.47 16.24 15.96
CA LEU A 108 -23.77 15.75 15.56
C LEU A 108 -24.21 14.57 16.43
N ALA A 109 -25.51 14.35 16.53
CA ALA A 109 -26.05 13.17 17.22
C ALA A 109 -25.78 11.86 16.50
N THR A 110 -25.57 11.93 15.17
CA THR A 110 -25.26 10.79 14.29
C THR A 110 -23.96 11.03 13.55
N ILE A 111 -23.45 9.99 12.87
CA ILE A 111 -22.26 10.13 12.01
C ILE A 111 -22.51 11.22 10.96
N SER A 112 -21.50 12.06 10.80
CA SER A 112 -21.50 13.10 9.78
C SER A 112 -21.67 12.49 8.38
N PRO A 113 -22.53 13.04 7.50
CA PRO A 113 -22.73 12.52 6.14
C PRO A 113 -21.42 12.30 5.36
N ARG A 114 -20.43 13.17 5.55
CA ARG A 114 -19.12 13.07 4.91
C ARG A 114 -18.25 11.90 5.42
N ARG A 115 -18.66 11.25 6.50
CA ARG A 115 -17.98 10.10 7.12
C ARG A 115 -18.80 8.83 7.06
N TYR A 116 -19.94 8.87 6.37
CA TYR A 116 -20.88 7.77 6.32
C TYR A 116 -20.39 6.58 5.48
N PHE A 117 -19.71 6.85 4.36
CA PHE A 117 -19.18 5.82 3.46
C PHE A 117 -17.78 5.39 3.92
N CYS A 118 -17.74 4.47 4.85
CA CYS A 118 -16.52 4.05 5.56
C CYS A 118 -15.39 3.62 4.63
N THR A 119 -15.71 2.87 3.58
CA THR A 119 -14.73 2.32 2.63
C THR A 119 -14.08 3.35 1.71
N GLN A 120 -14.53 4.60 1.73
CA GLN A 120 -13.84 5.69 1.03
C GLN A 120 -12.49 6.07 1.70
N CYS A 121 -12.35 5.77 2.99
CA CYS A 121 -11.15 6.06 3.76
C CYS A 121 -10.53 4.80 4.38
N HIS A 122 -11.36 3.87 4.82
CA HIS A 122 -10.90 2.61 5.41
C HIS A 122 -10.87 1.52 4.34
N VAL A 123 -9.73 0.85 4.19
CA VAL A 123 -9.54 -0.19 3.18
C VAL A 123 -9.19 -1.52 3.83
N PRO A 124 -9.66 -2.65 3.27
CA PRO A 124 -9.21 -3.96 3.71
C PRO A 124 -7.74 -4.17 3.31
N ALA A 125 -7.01 -4.88 4.14
CA ALA A 125 -5.66 -5.32 3.82
C ALA A 125 -5.69 -6.61 3.00
N THR A 126 -4.68 -6.80 2.18
CA THR A 126 -4.46 -8.04 1.42
C THR A 126 -3.10 -8.65 1.78
N ASP A 127 -2.97 -9.95 1.59
CA ASP A 127 -1.72 -10.70 1.77
C ASP A 127 -0.83 -10.59 0.52
N ALA A 128 -0.75 -9.38 -0.04
CA ALA A 128 0.10 -9.08 -1.18
C ALA A 128 1.52 -8.76 -0.69
N ARG A 129 2.52 -9.46 -1.26
CA ARG A 129 3.90 -9.09 -1.00
C ARG A 129 4.21 -7.75 -1.68
N PRO A 130 4.63 -6.72 -0.97
CA PRO A 130 5.04 -5.46 -1.59
C PRO A 130 6.26 -5.69 -2.50
N LEU A 131 6.27 -5.01 -3.65
CA LEU A 131 7.39 -5.07 -4.60
C LEU A 131 8.64 -4.36 -4.08
N VAL A 132 8.44 -3.34 -3.27
CA VAL A 132 9.48 -2.56 -2.59
C VAL A 132 9.12 -2.40 -1.13
N GLU A 133 10.11 -2.26 -0.28
CA GLU A 133 9.89 -1.98 1.14
C GLU A 133 9.37 -0.56 1.35
N ASN A 134 8.56 -0.38 2.39
CA ASN A 134 8.11 0.95 2.80
C ASN A 134 9.24 1.65 3.55
N THR A 135 9.76 2.73 2.95
CA THR A 135 10.79 3.59 3.56
C THR A 135 10.21 4.91 4.08
N PHE A 136 8.88 5.04 4.10
CA PHE A 136 8.22 6.23 4.62
C PHE A 136 8.48 6.37 6.13
N VAL A 137 8.88 7.57 6.53
CA VAL A 137 9.04 7.96 7.93
C VAL A 137 8.11 9.13 8.17
N ASP A 138 7.29 9.04 9.21
CA ASP A 138 6.38 10.11 9.60
C ASP A 138 7.15 11.32 10.14
N VAL A 139 6.57 12.52 9.97
CA VAL A 139 7.18 13.77 10.45
C VAL A 139 7.37 13.77 11.97
N ASP A 140 6.45 13.19 12.71
CA ASP A 140 6.54 13.12 14.17
C ASP A 140 7.73 12.25 14.61
N ASP A 141 7.97 11.12 13.93
CA ASP A 141 9.14 10.27 14.16
C ASP A 141 10.46 11.02 13.86
N VAL A 142 10.48 11.82 12.79
CA VAL A 142 11.66 12.65 12.44
C VAL A 142 11.90 13.72 13.51
N LEU A 143 10.86 14.39 13.97
CA LEU A 143 10.95 15.40 15.03
C LEU A 143 11.40 14.80 16.36
N ASP A 144 10.87 13.65 16.73
CA ASP A 144 11.26 12.90 17.91
C ASP A 144 12.75 12.48 17.86
N TYR A 145 13.22 12.06 16.69
CA TYR A 145 14.62 11.73 16.47
C TYR A 145 15.52 12.95 16.65
N LEU A 146 15.15 14.10 16.06
CA LEU A 146 15.91 15.33 16.16
C LEU A 146 15.97 15.86 17.60
N GLN A 147 14.86 15.76 18.36
CA GLN A 147 14.83 16.17 19.77
C GLN A 147 15.74 15.30 20.64
N ARG A 148 15.76 13.98 20.41
CA ARG A 148 16.62 13.05 21.14
C ARG A 148 18.10 13.24 20.78
N SER A 149 18.42 13.47 19.52
CA SER A 149 19.80 13.66 19.04
C SER A 149 20.37 15.07 19.35
N GLY A 150 19.52 16.09 19.49
CA GLY A 150 19.94 17.48 19.81
C GLY A 150 20.14 17.74 21.31
N GLY A 151 19.77 16.81 22.19
CA GLY A 151 19.95 16.95 23.64
C GLY A 151 21.32 16.53 24.18
N ASP A 152 22.20 16.01 23.34
CA ASP A 152 23.55 15.53 23.73
C ASP A 152 24.69 16.52 23.42
N ASN A 153 24.40 17.82 23.27
CA ASN A 153 25.43 18.89 23.11
C ASN A 153 25.46 19.84 24.30
#